data_89667b7ced3a1bb47ce4d1cb0877fcd9
#
_entry.id   89667b7ced3a1bb47ce4d1cb0877fcd9
#
_cell.length_a   1.000
_cell.length_b   1.000
_cell.length_c   1.000
_cell.angle_alpha   90.00
_cell.angle_beta   90.00
_cell.angle_gamma   90.00
#
_symmetry.space_group_name_H-M   'P 1'
#
loop_
_entity.id
_entity.type
_entity.pdbx_description
1 polymer ?
#
loop_
_entity_poly.entity_id
_entity_poly.type
_entity_poly.pdbx_seq_one_letter_code
_entity_poly.pdbx_strand_id
1 'polypeptide(L)'
;MVTHDKAAVTGIRYTTLGWTITVGSHGDYPTEKIIENPEITVTGAADEASNNQWEYYVNMIHNTDNFIANLIDAVNRRGEDTIIVMFGDHLPTMGLEDSDMKSGDIFKTKYATWNNFGLPKQDADLTAYQLLAHITGQMGIHEGTMFTYTQTQADSSTYQNGLDNLQYDLLYGERYAYNGEDLYPATDLVMDVEDVNVTSVRKNVLNNTLAVYGSNFTKNAKIFVNGEKVPTTYLTSGILTTSLDNVSDGDVISVSITGSQGIILRASNDEVIYEDPDVITTETEEPTEVNETESSETENSETANSETTNTQENN
;
A
#
# COMPACT_ATOMS: atom_id res chain seq x y z
N MET A 1 2.70 9.63 -5.87
CA MET A 1 1.62 10.20 -6.68
C MET A 1 0.88 9.04 -7.32
N VAL A 2 -0.31 8.72 -6.83
CA VAL A 2 -1.14 7.62 -7.37
C VAL A 2 -2.14 8.26 -8.34
N THR A 3 -2.10 7.89 -9.61
CA THR A 3 -3.03 8.35 -10.63
C THR A 3 -4.02 7.23 -10.94
N HIS A 4 -5.32 7.47 -10.76
CA HIS A 4 -6.36 6.56 -11.21
C HIS A 4 -7.06 7.14 -12.45
N ASP A 5 -7.09 6.35 -13.52
CA ASP A 5 -7.81 6.67 -14.76
C ASP A 5 -9.26 6.23 -14.68
N LYS A 6 -10.16 7.20 -14.91
CA LYS A 6 -11.53 7.09 -15.41
C LYS A 6 -12.65 6.69 -14.46
N ALA A 7 -13.40 7.69 -14.01
CA ALA A 7 -14.83 7.54 -13.84
C ALA A 7 -15.56 8.54 -14.77
N ALA A 8 -16.44 8.08 -15.63
CA ALA A 8 -17.34 8.92 -16.42
C ALA A 8 -18.67 9.00 -15.68
N VAL A 9 -19.02 10.18 -15.18
CA VAL A 9 -20.31 10.43 -14.55
C VAL A 9 -20.95 11.63 -15.20
N THR A 10 -22.16 11.42 -15.75
CA THR A 10 -23.08 12.47 -16.25
C THR A 10 -22.43 13.64 -16.98
N GLY A 11 -21.58 13.35 -17.98
CA GLY A 11 -20.99 14.38 -18.84
C GLY A 11 -19.71 15.03 -18.29
N ILE A 12 -19.33 14.77 -17.04
CA ILE A 12 -18.06 15.23 -16.47
C ILE A 12 -17.05 14.07 -16.57
N ARG A 13 -15.93 14.33 -17.21
CA ARG A 13 -14.82 13.35 -17.31
C ARG A 13 -13.76 13.71 -16.29
N TYR A 14 -13.58 12.87 -15.27
CA TYR A 14 -12.41 12.93 -14.42
C TYR A 14 -11.30 12.13 -15.07
N THR A 15 -10.18 12.79 -15.32
CA THR A 15 -9.04 12.12 -15.92
C THR A 15 -8.02 11.70 -14.86
N THR A 16 -7.96 12.39 -13.74
CA THR A 16 -6.93 12.13 -12.72
C THR A 16 -7.37 12.59 -11.33
N LEU A 17 -7.19 11.74 -10.32
CA LEU A 17 -7.17 12.13 -8.91
C LEU A 17 -5.71 12.08 -8.43
N GLY A 18 -5.18 13.23 -7.97
CA GLY A 18 -3.86 13.33 -7.36
C GLY A 18 -3.98 13.45 -5.85
N TRP A 19 -3.17 12.71 -5.11
CA TRP A 19 -3.02 12.85 -3.66
C TRP A 19 -1.58 13.19 -3.35
N THR A 20 -1.36 14.25 -2.57
CA THR A 20 -0.02 14.71 -2.17
C THR A 20 0.01 14.99 -0.69
N ILE A 21 1.00 14.47 0.00
CA ILE A 21 1.27 14.75 1.41
C ILE A 21 2.56 15.58 1.46
N THR A 22 2.49 16.75 2.08
CA THR A 22 3.67 17.59 2.34
C THR A 22 4.19 17.27 3.73
N VAL A 23 5.47 16.92 3.84
CA VAL A 23 6.08 16.50 5.11
C VAL A 23 7.04 17.52 5.69
N GLY A 24 7.28 18.65 5.02
CA GLY A 24 8.25 19.64 5.44
C GLY A 24 7.95 20.30 6.79
N SER A 25 6.66 20.47 7.10
CA SER A 25 6.18 21.04 8.37
C SER A 25 5.80 19.99 9.42
N HIS A 26 6.07 18.70 9.15
CA HIS A 26 5.80 17.61 10.08
C HIS A 26 6.88 17.56 11.16
N GLY A 27 6.49 17.17 12.37
CA GLY A 27 7.19 16.90 13.61
C GLY A 27 8.72 17.06 13.70
N ASP A 28 9.29 16.73 14.86
CA ASP A 28 10.73 16.87 15.16
C ASP A 28 11.29 18.29 14.90
N TYR A 29 10.59 19.30 15.42
CA TYR A 29 11.00 20.68 15.29
C TYR A 29 12.30 20.92 16.05
N PRO A 30 13.39 21.37 15.36
CA PRO A 30 14.69 21.51 15.99
C PRO A 30 14.71 22.63 17.03
N THR A 31 15.28 22.37 18.18
CA THR A 31 15.50 23.34 19.25
C THR A 31 16.68 24.28 18.98
N GLU A 32 17.54 23.90 18.02
CA GLU A 32 18.67 24.69 17.57
C GLU A 32 18.31 25.43 16.26
N LYS A 33 18.97 26.55 16.03
CA LYS A 33 18.76 27.32 14.80
C LYS A 33 19.45 26.61 13.63
N ILE A 34 18.65 25.97 12.74
CA ILE A 34 19.14 25.27 11.56
C ILE A 34 18.93 26.04 10.25
N ILE A 35 18.03 27.02 10.21
CA ILE A 35 17.84 27.88 9.05
C ILE A 35 18.72 29.14 9.25
N GLU A 36 19.81 29.23 8.49
CA GLU A 36 20.77 30.35 8.63
C GLU A 36 20.14 31.71 8.27
N ASN A 37 19.34 31.74 7.20
CA ASN A 37 18.67 32.94 6.70
C ASN A 37 17.18 32.68 6.55
N PRO A 38 16.41 32.71 7.64
CA PRO A 38 14.98 32.45 7.56
C PRO A 38 14.27 33.64 6.86
N GLU A 39 13.28 33.34 6.02
CA GLU A 39 12.43 34.37 5.42
C GLU A 39 11.47 34.96 6.45
N ILE A 40 11.07 34.17 7.44
CA ILE A 40 10.21 34.58 8.55
C ILE A 40 10.97 34.36 9.86
N THR A 41 11.16 35.44 10.61
CA THR A 41 11.79 35.42 11.93
C THR A 41 10.72 35.34 13.02
N VAL A 42 10.89 34.47 14.02
CA VAL A 42 10.01 34.35 15.17
C VAL A 42 10.70 34.87 16.43
N THR A 43 9.98 35.66 17.23
CA THR A 43 10.43 36.17 18.52
C THR A 43 9.28 36.16 19.51
N GLY A 44 9.59 36.07 20.82
CA GLY A 44 8.61 36.22 21.88
C GLY A 44 7.99 34.88 22.36
N ALA A 45 8.55 33.72 21.94
CA ALA A 45 8.22 32.46 22.58
C ALA A 45 8.86 32.38 24.00
N ALA A 46 8.57 31.29 24.73
CA ALA A 46 8.98 31.13 26.12
C ALA A 46 10.52 31.18 26.32
N ASP A 47 11.26 30.64 25.36
CA ASP A 47 12.72 30.56 25.35
C ASP A 47 13.28 30.51 23.92
N GLU A 48 14.61 30.43 23.80
CA GLU A 48 15.30 30.40 22.50
C GLU A 48 14.99 29.08 21.75
N ALA A 49 14.90 27.96 22.43
CA ALA A 49 14.54 26.68 21.81
C ALA A 49 13.15 26.75 21.19
N SER A 50 12.18 27.29 21.91
CA SER A 50 10.81 27.48 21.42
C SER A 50 10.78 28.47 20.24
N ASN A 51 11.56 29.57 20.27
CA ASN A 51 11.65 30.47 19.13
C ASN A 51 12.19 29.74 17.88
N ASN A 52 13.23 28.91 18.03
CA ASN A 52 13.80 28.15 16.93
C ASN A 52 12.82 27.13 16.35
N GLN A 53 12.06 26.42 17.19
CA GLN A 53 11.03 25.47 16.76
C GLN A 53 9.93 26.18 15.96
N TRP A 54 9.41 27.30 16.47
CA TRP A 54 8.41 28.09 15.77
C TRP A 54 8.93 28.73 14.48
N GLU A 55 10.17 29.24 14.48
CA GLU A 55 10.81 29.79 13.29
C GLU A 55 10.96 28.71 12.20
N TYR A 56 11.39 27.52 12.57
CA TYR A 56 11.45 26.39 11.65
C TYR A 56 10.07 26.08 11.07
N TYR A 57 9.08 25.90 11.93
CA TYR A 57 7.72 25.52 11.51
C TYR A 57 7.11 26.55 10.54
N VAL A 58 7.15 27.84 10.85
CA VAL A 58 6.54 28.85 9.99
C VAL A 58 7.25 28.98 8.65
N ASN A 59 8.58 28.78 8.60
CA ASN A 59 9.31 28.77 7.33
C ASN A 59 8.97 27.50 6.50
N MET A 60 8.70 26.36 7.12
CA MET A 60 8.23 25.16 6.41
C MET A 60 6.80 25.34 5.87
N ILE A 61 5.92 26.00 6.63
CA ILE A 61 4.59 26.40 6.12
C ILE A 61 4.73 27.38 4.96
N HIS A 62 5.62 28.34 5.02
CA HIS A 62 5.90 29.26 3.92
C HIS A 62 6.40 28.52 2.66
N ASN A 63 7.27 27.52 2.81
CA ASN A 63 7.70 26.67 1.71
C ASN A 63 6.53 25.89 1.10
N THR A 64 5.60 25.41 1.94
CA THR A 64 4.38 24.74 1.47
C THR A 64 3.48 25.71 0.69
N ASP A 65 3.34 26.96 1.14
CA ASP A 65 2.60 28.00 0.43
C ASP A 65 3.21 28.29 -0.95
N ASN A 66 4.54 28.42 -1.03
CA ASN A 66 5.27 28.56 -2.30
C ASN A 66 5.07 27.36 -3.23
N PHE A 67 5.05 26.14 -2.69
CA PHE A 67 4.73 24.92 -3.47
C PHE A 67 3.32 25.01 -4.03
N ILE A 68 2.33 25.39 -3.23
CA ILE A 68 0.93 25.54 -3.67
C ILE A 68 0.81 26.59 -4.78
N ALA A 69 1.48 27.73 -4.65
CA ALA A 69 1.51 28.75 -5.69
C ALA A 69 2.05 28.20 -7.02
N ASN A 70 3.17 27.49 -6.97
CA ASN A 70 3.75 26.84 -8.15
C ASN A 70 2.83 25.77 -8.75
N LEU A 71 2.13 25.02 -7.91
CA LEU A 71 1.15 24.01 -8.35
C LEU A 71 -0.02 24.67 -9.08
N ILE A 72 -0.57 25.75 -8.53
CA ILE A 72 -1.63 26.54 -9.15
C ILE A 72 -1.19 27.07 -10.52
N ASP A 73 0.02 27.61 -10.61
CA ASP A 73 0.59 28.07 -11.88
C ASP A 73 0.75 26.94 -12.89
N ALA A 74 1.17 25.78 -12.45
CA ALA A 74 1.31 24.60 -13.32
C ALA A 74 -0.05 24.13 -13.83
N VAL A 75 -1.06 24.07 -12.97
CA VAL A 75 -2.43 23.71 -13.32
C VAL A 75 -3.03 24.71 -14.31
N ASN A 76 -2.84 26.01 -14.08
CA ASN A 76 -3.30 27.04 -15.01
C ASN A 76 -2.66 26.92 -16.41
N ARG A 77 -1.35 26.60 -16.46
CA ARG A 77 -0.66 26.35 -17.73
C ARG A 77 -1.18 25.11 -18.46
N ARG A 78 -1.63 24.11 -17.72
CA ARG A 78 -2.20 22.87 -18.30
C ARG A 78 -3.56 23.13 -18.94
N GLY A 79 -4.36 24.07 -18.39
CA GLY A 79 -5.63 24.51 -18.94
C GLY A 79 -6.76 23.49 -18.84
N GLU A 80 -6.63 22.50 -17.97
CA GLU A 80 -7.70 21.54 -17.66
C GLU A 80 -8.47 22.01 -16.42
N ASP A 81 -9.80 21.79 -16.41
CA ASP A 81 -10.63 22.07 -15.25
C ASP A 81 -10.12 21.30 -14.04
N THR A 82 -9.70 22.02 -13.02
CA THR A 82 -9.04 21.44 -11.86
C THR A 82 -9.54 22.07 -10.56
N ILE A 83 -9.76 21.24 -9.56
CA ILE A 83 -9.96 21.65 -8.18
C ILE A 83 -8.79 21.17 -7.34
N ILE A 84 -8.29 22.02 -6.45
CA ILE A 84 -7.29 21.69 -5.43
C ILE A 84 -7.97 21.84 -4.07
N VAL A 85 -7.93 20.76 -3.27
CA VAL A 85 -8.40 20.75 -1.89
C VAL A 85 -7.20 20.62 -0.98
N MET A 86 -7.01 21.57 -0.10
CA MET A 86 -5.88 21.66 0.82
C MET A 86 -6.40 21.62 2.25
N PHE A 87 -5.84 20.81 3.10
CA PHE A 87 -6.22 20.74 4.51
C PHE A 87 -5.05 20.34 5.39
N GLY A 88 -5.06 20.82 6.64
CA GLY A 88 -4.17 20.30 7.68
C GLY A 88 -4.81 19.06 8.32
N ASP A 89 -4.04 18.01 8.47
CA ASP A 89 -4.46 16.80 9.16
C ASP A 89 -4.44 16.96 10.68
N HIS A 90 -3.47 17.72 11.20
CA HIS A 90 -3.36 18.09 12.62
C HIS A 90 -2.54 19.38 12.79
N LEU A 91 -2.54 19.91 14.01
CA LEU A 91 -1.69 21.05 14.42
C LEU A 91 -0.26 20.55 14.77
N PRO A 92 0.73 21.46 14.81
CA PRO A 92 2.09 21.10 15.20
C PRO A 92 2.15 20.62 16.67
N THR A 93 2.99 19.61 16.92
CA THR A 93 3.19 19.01 18.25
C THR A 93 4.18 19.84 19.11
N MET A 94 3.82 21.12 19.39
CA MET A 94 4.64 22.07 20.17
C MET A 94 3.99 22.46 21.49
N GLY A 95 3.29 21.52 22.13
CA GLY A 95 2.67 21.73 23.44
C GLY A 95 1.48 22.68 23.44
N LEU A 96 0.79 22.83 22.29
CA LEU A 96 -0.44 23.63 22.22
C LEU A 96 -1.57 22.98 22.98
N GLU A 97 -2.36 23.84 23.65
CA GLU A 97 -3.57 23.45 24.38
C GLU A 97 -4.80 24.15 23.77
N ASP A 98 -6.00 23.68 24.11
CA ASP A 98 -7.26 24.27 23.63
C ASP A 98 -7.34 25.79 23.92
N SER A 99 -6.78 26.23 25.06
CA SER A 99 -6.72 27.66 25.46
C SER A 99 -5.87 28.53 24.52
N ASP A 100 -4.94 27.94 23.79
CA ASP A 100 -4.07 28.67 22.84
C ASP A 100 -4.78 28.88 21.50
N MET A 101 -5.86 28.18 21.26
CA MET A 101 -6.57 28.20 19.99
C MET A 101 -7.75 29.16 20.02
N LYS A 102 -7.90 29.95 18.95
CA LYS A 102 -9.11 30.77 18.78
C LYS A 102 -10.39 29.96 18.67
N SER A 103 -10.27 28.71 18.21
CA SER A 103 -11.37 27.74 18.11
C SER A 103 -11.75 27.13 19.45
N GLY A 104 -10.88 27.23 20.48
CA GLY A 104 -11.01 26.51 21.74
C GLY A 104 -10.87 24.99 21.59
N ASP A 105 -10.23 24.52 20.54
CA ASP A 105 -10.14 23.09 20.22
C ASP A 105 -8.90 22.84 19.33
N ILE A 106 -7.92 22.09 19.84
CA ILE A 106 -6.68 21.76 19.14
C ILE A 106 -6.88 20.76 17.99
N PHE A 107 -8.01 20.08 17.93
CA PHE A 107 -8.34 19.15 16.84
C PHE A 107 -8.99 19.83 15.64
N LYS A 108 -9.25 21.14 15.71
CA LYS A 108 -9.77 21.92 14.59
C LYS A 108 -8.66 22.48 13.73
N THR A 109 -8.57 21.97 12.51
CA THR A 109 -7.68 22.47 11.46
C THR A 109 -8.45 23.31 10.44
N LYS A 110 -7.76 23.83 9.44
CA LYS A 110 -8.36 24.58 8.33
C LYS A 110 -8.28 23.78 7.05
N TYR A 111 -9.29 23.94 6.19
CA TYR A 111 -9.20 23.56 4.80
C TYR A 111 -9.41 24.77 3.87
N ALA A 112 -8.92 24.67 2.67
CA ALA A 112 -9.14 25.62 1.60
C ALA A 112 -9.36 24.88 0.27
N THR A 113 -10.15 25.48 -0.60
CA THR A 113 -10.35 25.00 -1.97
C THR A 113 -9.96 26.07 -2.96
N TRP A 114 -9.35 25.65 -4.05
CA TRP A 114 -9.07 26.48 -5.20
C TRP A 114 -9.53 25.74 -6.48
N ASN A 115 -10.09 26.47 -7.43
CA ASN A 115 -10.46 25.91 -8.72
C ASN A 115 -10.27 26.93 -9.84
N ASN A 116 -10.14 26.47 -11.09
CA ASN A 116 -9.99 27.33 -12.29
C ASN A 116 -11.21 27.32 -13.21
N PHE A 117 -12.33 26.72 -12.77
CA PHE A 117 -13.54 26.60 -13.60
C PHE A 117 -14.78 27.31 -13.02
N GLY A 118 -14.59 28.16 -12.02
CA GLY A 118 -15.65 29.05 -11.51
C GLY A 118 -16.59 28.41 -10.48
N LEU A 119 -16.20 27.32 -9.82
CA LEU A 119 -16.97 26.79 -8.68
C LEU A 119 -17.01 27.85 -7.56
N PRO A 120 -18.20 28.24 -7.06
CA PRO A 120 -18.32 29.27 -6.07
C PRO A 120 -17.75 28.81 -4.72
N LYS A 121 -17.16 29.75 -3.98
CA LYS A 121 -16.69 29.51 -2.62
C LYS A 121 -17.89 29.22 -1.71
N GLN A 122 -17.79 28.15 -0.91
CA GLN A 122 -18.72 27.80 0.15
C GLN A 122 -17.93 27.43 1.40
N ASP A 123 -18.05 28.27 2.43
CA ASP A 123 -17.43 27.98 3.73
C ASP A 123 -18.37 27.09 4.53
N ALA A 124 -17.83 26.02 5.12
CA ALA A 124 -18.57 25.11 5.99
C ALA A 124 -17.66 24.56 7.10
N ASP A 125 -18.23 24.37 8.28
CA ASP A 125 -17.61 23.59 9.34
C ASP A 125 -17.93 22.11 9.11
N LEU A 126 -16.93 21.28 8.93
CA LEU A 126 -17.05 19.87 8.55
C LEU A 126 -16.18 19.00 9.45
N THR A 127 -16.56 17.77 9.62
CA THR A 127 -15.61 16.75 10.07
C THR A 127 -14.72 16.31 8.91
N ALA A 128 -13.53 15.80 9.20
CA ALA A 128 -12.57 15.42 8.17
C ALA A 128 -13.15 14.43 7.14
N TYR A 129 -13.95 13.46 7.61
CA TYR A 129 -14.59 12.45 6.75
C TYR A 129 -15.77 12.99 5.90
N GLN A 130 -16.29 14.19 6.20
CA GLN A 130 -17.30 14.86 5.38
C GLN A 130 -16.70 15.69 4.24
N LEU A 131 -15.43 16.08 4.35
CA LEU A 131 -14.81 17.07 3.44
C LEU A 131 -14.93 16.66 1.97
N LEU A 132 -14.54 15.44 1.62
CA LEU A 132 -14.55 15.00 0.22
C LEU A 132 -15.99 14.87 -0.32
N ALA A 133 -16.93 14.36 0.49
CA ALA A 133 -18.34 14.30 0.13
C ALA A 133 -18.94 15.70 -0.10
N HIS A 134 -18.58 16.68 0.74
CA HIS A 134 -19.00 18.06 0.57
C HIS A 134 -18.50 18.67 -0.74
N ILE A 135 -17.20 18.52 -1.03
CA ILE A 135 -16.60 19.05 -2.27
C ILE A 135 -17.17 18.38 -3.52
N THR A 136 -17.31 17.06 -3.52
CA THR A 136 -17.89 16.32 -4.64
C THR A 136 -19.35 16.72 -4.86
N GLY A 137 -20.13 16.93 -3.80
CA GLY A 137 -21.50 17.45 -3.88
C GLY A 137 -21.58 18.83 -4.53
N GLN A 138 -20.65 19.77 -4.21
CA GLN A 138 -20.57 21.06 -4.87
C GLN A 138 -20.28 20.95 -6.37
N MET A 139 -19.55 19.92 -6.78
CA MET A 139 -19.23 19.63 -8.19
C MET A 139 -20.37 18.89 -8.92
N GLY A 140 -21.47 18.58 -8.23
CA GLY A 140 -22.59 17.81 -8.80
C GLY A 140 -22.30 16.31 -8.93
N ILE A 141 -21.32 15.80 -8.18
CA ILE A 141 -20.99 14.38 -8.12
C ILE A 141 -21.72 13.76 -6.94
N HIS A 142 -22.65 12.87 -7.24
CA HIS A 142 -23.55 12.26 -6.25
C HIS A 142 -23.46 10.73 -6.22
N GLU A 143 -22.42 10.17 -6.80
CA GLU A 143 -22.18 8.74 -6.83
C GLU A 143 -21.33 8.29 -5.64
N GLY A 144 -21.47 6.99 -5.34
CA GLY A 144 -20.79 6.37 -4.20
C GLY A 144 -21.63 6.42 -2.93
N THR A 145 -21.89 5.23 -2.35
CA THR A 145 -22.80 5.04 -1.20
C THR A 145 -22.49 5.96 -0.04
N MET A 146 -21.21 6.03 0.37
CA MET A 146 -20.75 6.86 1.50
C MET A 146 -20.90 8.36 1.20
N PHE A 147 -20.60 8.78 -0.03
CA PHE A 147 -20.69 10.19 -0.44
C PHE A 147 -22.15 10.63 -0.52
N THR A 148 -23.00 9.84 -1.17
CA THR A 148 -24.44 10.14 -1.28
C THR A 148 -25.10 10.16 0.10
N TYR A 149 -24.75 9.21 0.97
CA TYR A 149 -25.24 9.20 2.35
C TYR A 149 -24.84 10.48 3.09
N THR A 150 -23.55 10.84 3.07
CA THR A 150 -23.03 12.05 3.71
C THR A 150 -23.69 13.32 3.15
N GLN A 151 -23.77 13.45 1.81
CA GLN A 151 -24.37 14.62 1.16
C GLN A 151 -25.85 14.80 1.50
N THR A 152 -26.58 13.71 1.79
CA THR A 152 -28.04 13.78 2.01
C THR A 152 -28.42 13.68 3.49
N GLN A 153 -27.56 13.16 4.36
CA GLN A 153 -27.90 12.85 5.76
C GLN A 153 -27.01 13.58 6.78
N ALA A 154 -26.03 14.38 6.35
CA ALA A 154 -25.09 15.02 7.28
C ALA A 154 -25.75 15.81 8.43
N ASP A 155 -26.90 16.42 8.16
CA ASP A 155 -27.68 17.20 9.15
C ASP A 155 -28.66 16.35 9.97
N SER A 156 -28.74 15.04 9.73
CA SER A 156 -29.64 14.15 10.46
C SER A 156 -29.09 13.83 11.84
N SER A 157 -29.94 13.78 12.84
CA SER A 157 -29.57 13.33 14.20
C SER A 157 -29.11 11.86 14.25
N THR A 158 -29.41 11.07 13.23
CA THR A 158 -29.00 9.66 13.09
C THR A 158 -27.82 9.47 12.15
N TYR A 159 -27.21 10.56 11.64
CA TYR A 159 -26.15 10.52 10.66
C TYR A 159 -24.99 9.60 11.07
N GLN A 160 -24.44 9.79 12.27
CA GLN A 160 -23.30 8.99 12.73
C GLN A 160 -23.63 7.50 12.81
N ASN A 161 -24.80 7.14 13.37
CA ASN A 161 -25.21 5.74 13.46
C ASN A 161 -25.37 5.08 12.08
N GLY A 162 -25.90 5.81 11.12
CA GLY A 162 -26.03 5.30 9.74
C GLY A 162 -24.68 5.18 9.04
N LEU A 163 -23.76 6.12 9.28
CA LEU A 163 -22.39 6.06 8.77
C LEU A 163 -21.66 4.83 9.30
N ASP A 164 -21.71 4.59 10.61
CA ASP A 164 -21.10 3.44 11.27
C ASP A 164 -21.67 2.12 10.74
N ASN A 165 -23.01 2.06 10.56
CA ASN A 165 -23.65 0.89 9.98
C ASN A 165 -23.22 0.62 8.53
N LEU A 166 -23.12 1.67 7.70
CA LEU A 166 -22.65 1.54 6.32
C LEU A 166 -21.19 1.10 6.28
N GLN A 167 -20.32 1.67 7.11
CA GLN A 167 -18.93 1.25 7.21
C GLN A 167 -18.82 -0.23 7.59
N TYR A 168 -19.58 -0.65 8.61
CA TYR A 168 -19.59 -2.04 9.02
C TYR A 168 -20.08 -2.96 7.91
N ASP A 169 -21.20 -2.63 7.26
CA ASP A 169 -21.76 -3.42 6.15
C ASP A 169 -20.79 -3.58 5.00
N LEU A 170 -20.10 -2.50 4.63
CA LEU A 170 -19.16 -2.51 3.49
C LEU A 170 -17.86 -3.24 3.77
N LEU A 171 -17.35 -3.18 5.02
CA LEU A 171 -16.03 -3.72 5.38
C LEU A 171 -16.11 -5.14 5.96
N TYR A 172 -17.14 -5.43 6.73
CA TYR A 172 -17.23 -6.64 7.54
C TYR A 172 -18.57 -7.37 7.42
N GLY A 173 -19.63 -6.69 6.92
CA GLY A 173 -20.99 -7.22 6.82
C GLY A 173 -21.25 -7.95 5.51
N GLU A 174 -22.53 -8.13 5.24
CA GLU A 174 -23.03 -8.86 4.08
C GLU A 174 -23.17 -7.98 2.81
N ARG A 175 -22.70 -6.73 2.87
CA ARG A 175 -22.78 -5.75 1.78
C ARG A 175 -24.20 -5.49 1.28
N TYR A 176 -25.15 -5.37 2.18
CA TYR A 176 -26.55 -5.09 1.84
C TYR A 176 -26.71 -3.83 0.99
N ALA A 177 -25.84 -2.83 1.19
CA ALA A 177 -25.79 -1.62 0.36
C ALA A 177 -25.54 -1.92 -1.13
N TYR A 178 -24.98 -3.08 -1.45
CA TYR A 178 -24.64 -3.55 -2.81
C TYR A 178 -25.32 -4.88 -3.17
N ASN A 179 -26.42 -5.25 -2.47
CA ASN A 179 -27.13 -6.51 -2.66
C ASN A 179 -26.24 -7.76 -2.47
N GLY A 180 -25.24 -7.67 -1.63
CA GLY A 180 -24.29 -8.77 -1.38
C GLY A 180 -23.19 -8.93 -2.42
N GLU A 181 -23.08 -8.02 -3.37
CA GLU A 181 -22.09 -8.09 -4.45
C GLU A 181 -20.84 -7.26 -4.14
N ASP A 182 -19.70 -7.70 -4.64
CA ASP A 182 -18.49 -6.89 -4.73
C ASP A 182 -18.61 -5.96 -5.93
N LEU A 183 -18.65 -4.65 -5.69
CA LEU A 183 -18.72 -3.66 -6.78
C LEU A 183 -17.47 -3.63 -7.65
N TYR A 184 -16.35 -4.00 -7.07
CA TYR A 184 -15.06 -3.96 -7.75
C TYR A 184 -14.35 -5.31 -7.56
N PRO A 185 -13.84 -5.90 -8.64
CA PRO A 185 -12.97 -7.06 -8.51
C PRO A 185 -11.74 -6.69 -7.69
N ALA A 186 -11.22 -7.65 -6.94
CA ALA A 186 -9.93 -7.49 -6.28
C ALA A 186 -8.89 -7.07 -7.33
N THR A 187 -8.09 -6.07 -7.02
CA THR A 187 -6.99 -5.64 -7.87
C THR A 187 -5.69 -6.26 -7.36
N ASP A 188 -4.76 -6.48 -8.25
CA ASP A 188 -3.38 -6.88 -7.95
C ASP A 188 -2.49 -5.69 -7.56
N LEU A 189 -3.10 -4.52 -7.32
CA LEU A 189 -2.39 -3.35 -6.84
C LEU A 189 -1.79 -3.63 -5.46
N VAL A 190 -0.48 -3.70 -5.42
CA VAL A 190 0.32 -3.82 -4.20
C VAL A 190 1.02 -2.50 -3.96
N MET A 191 0.85 -1.94 -2.76
CA MET A 191 1.58 -0.73 -2.40
C MET A 191 3.08 -1.08 -2.26
N ASP A 192 3.88 -0.53 -3.20
CA ASP A 192 5.32 -0.28 -3.08
C ASP A 192 6.25 -1.51 -2.99
N VAL A 193 5.77 -2.72 -3.25
CA VAL A 193 6.59 -3.92 -3.17
C VAL A 193 6.28 -4.84 -4.34
N GLU A 194 7.27 -5.03 -5.22
CA GLU A 194 7.21 -6.06 -6.25
C GLU A 194 7.18 -7.46 -5.60
N ASP A 195 6.67 -8.44 -6.33
CA ASP A 195 6.64 -9.82 -5.85
C ASP A 195 8.04 -10.32 -5.49
N VAL A 196 8.17 -10.81 -4.28
CA VAL A 196 9.41 -11.40 -3.78
C VAL A 196 9.44 -12.86 -4.18
N ASN A 197 10.49 -13.26 -4.88
CA ASN A 197 10.66 -14.65 -5.31
C ASN A 197 11.96 -15.21 -4.77
N VAL A 198 11.92 -16.46 -4.30
CA VAL A 198 13.10 -17.25 -3.94
C VAL A 198 13.29 -18.31 -5.01
N THR A 199 14.47 -18.39 -5.60
CA THR A 199 14.76 -19.30 -6.70
C THR A 199 15.67 -20.46 -6.31
N SER A 200 16.61 -20.24 -5.41
CA SER A 200 17.55 -21.26 -4.95
C SER A 200 18.30 -20.86 -3.70
N VAL A 201 18.88 -21.83 -3.05
CA VAL A 201 19.78 -21.65 -1.92
C VAL A 201 21.11 -22.32 -2.18
N ARG A 202 22.21 -21.77 -1.65
CA ARG A 202 23.55 -22.37 -1.79
C ARG A 202 24.36 -22.22 -0.52
N LYS A 203 24.94 -23.34 -0.10
CA LYS A 203 25.90 -23.40 1.01
C LYS A 203 27.24 -22.80 0.59
N ASN A 204 27.80 -21.95 1.44
CA ASN A 204 29.16 -21.43 1.30
C ASN A 204 29.93 -21.77 2.59
N VAL A 205 30.67 -22.86 2.53
CA VAL A 205 31.45 -23.37 3.67
C VAL A 205 32.61 -22.45 4.07
N LEU A 206 33.15 -21.67 3.12
CA LEU A 206 34.28 -20.77 3.42
C LEU A 206 33.89 -19.65 4.36
N ASN A 207 32.66 -19.17 4.25
CA ASN A 207 32.14 -18.05 5.04
C ASN A 207 31.14 -18.51 6.11
N ASN A 208 30.88 -19.81 6.24
CA ASN A 208 29.83 -20.38 7.10
C ASN A 208 28.44 -19.73 6.85
N THR A 209 28.05 -19.54 5.58
CA THR A 209 26.80 -18.89 5.22
C THR A 209 25.98 -19.72 4.26
N LEU A 210 24.65 -19.62 4.36
CA LEU A 210 23.71 -19.97 3.31
C LEU A 210 23.38 -18.71 2.50
N ALA A 211 23.58 -18.74 1.20
CA ALA A 211 23.13 -17.70 0.27
C ALA A 211 21.77 -18.07 -0.30
N VAL A 212 20.80 -17.15 -0.18
CA VAL A 212 19.46 -17.26 -0.74
C VAL A 212 19.38 -16.36 -1.96
N TYR A 213 19.08 -16.96 -3.11
CA TYR A 213 18.97 -16.28 -4.40
C TYR A 213 17.49 -16.09 -4.77
N GLY A 214 17.21 -14.97 -5.40
CA GLY A 214 15.85 -14.63 -5.79
C GLY A 214 15.78 -13.29 -6.52
N SER A 215 14.64 -12.63 -6.41
CA SER A 215 14.42 -11.29 -6.97
C SER A 215 13.61 -10.40 -6.05
N ASN A 216 13.75 -9.08 -6.26
CA ASN A 216 13.02 -8.03 -5.57
C ASN A 216 13.25 -7.98 -4.05
N PHE A 217 14.40 -8.48 -3.60
CA PHE A 217 14.79 -8.33 -2.20
C PHE A 217 15.11 -6.86 -1.89
N THR A 218 14.61 -6.40 -0.76
CA THR A 218 14.92 -5.08 -0.21
C THR A 218 15.82 -5.20 1.01
N LYS A 219 16.33 -4.08 1.54
CA LYS A 219 17.10 -4.06 2.80
C LYS A 219 16.29 -4.56 4.01
N ASN A 220 14.96 -4.54 3.89
CA ASN A 220 14.04 -5.02 4.90
C ASN A 220 13.63 -6.49 4.70
N ALA A 221 14.12 -7.14 3.63
CA ALA A 221 13.91 -8.55 3.41
C ALA A 221 14.63 -9.39 4.46
N LYS A 222 13.95 -10.41 4.97
CA LYS A 222 14.45 -11.34 5.99
C LYS A 222 14.24 -12.77 5.52
N ILE A 223 15.23 -13.62 5.82
CA ILE A 223 15.14 -15.07 5.61
C ILE A 223 14.34 -15.65 6.76
N PHE A 224 13.47 -16.57 6.42
CA PHE A 224 12.71 -17.41 7.34
C PHE A 224 13.10 -18.87 7.10
N VAL A 225 13.34 -19.59 8.17
CA VAL A 225 13.63 -21.02 8.17
C VAL A 225 12.48 -21.70 8.90
N ASN A 226 11.75 -22.58 8.25
CA ASN A 226 10.56 -23.24 8.78
C ASN A 226 9.55 -22.24 9.38
N GLY A 227 9.41 -21.05 8.77
CA GLY A 227 8.53 -19.98 9.24
C GLY A 227 9.11 -19.08 10.34
N GLU A 228 10.29 -19.37 10.87
CA GLU A 228 10.95 -18.57 11.89
C GLU A 228 12.00 -17.64 11.29
N LYS A 229 11.94 -16.36 11.68
CA LYS A 229 12.86 -15.34 11.17
C LYS A 229 14.28 -15.57 11.71
N VAL A 230 15.27 -15.61 10.82
CA VAL A 230 16.69 -15.75 11.18
C VAL A 230 17.48 -14.46 10.87
N PRO A 231 18.65 -14.26 11.54
CA PRO A 231 19.55 -13.17 11.21
C PRO A 231 19.91 -13.15 9.73
N THR A 232 19.61 -12.03 9.05
CA THR A 232 19.73 -11.91 7.60
C THR A 232 20.62 -10.75 7.21
N THR A 233 21.55 -10.98 6.28
CA THR A 233 22.35 -9.94 5.64
C THR A 233 21.87 -9.73 4.21
N TYR A 234 21.52 -8.50 3.88
CA TYR A 234 21.19 -8.08 2.52
C TYR A 234 22.47 -7.80 1.73
N LEU A 235 22.67 -8.45 0.61
CA LEU A 235 23.79 -8.18 -0.30
C LEU A 235 23.35 -7.41 -1.54
N THR A 236 22.31 -7.90 -2.22
CA THR A 236 21.74 -7.26 -3.42
C THR A 236 20.23 -7.53 -3.47
N SER A 237 19.53 -6.92 -4.42
CA SER A 237 18.12 -7.24 -4.68
C SER A 237 17.85 -8.67 -5.12
N GLY A 238 18.89 -9.46 -5.36
CA GLY A 238 18.79 -10.87 -5.74
C GLY A 238 19.50 -11.82 -4.78
N ILE A 239 20.16 -11.33 -3.71
CA ILE A 239 20.96 -12.17 -2.82
C ILE A 239 20.83 -11.71 -1.37
N LEU A 240 20.40 -12.64 -0.51
CA LEU A 240 20.49 -12.54 0.96
C LEU A 240 21.39 -13.64 1.50
N THR A 241 21.90 -13.44 2.71
CA THR A 241 22.66 -14.50 3.40
C THR A 241 22.27 -14.62 4.88
N THR A 242 22.39 -15.86 5.41
CA THR A 242 22.32 -16.15 6.83
C THR A 242 23.46 -17.09 7.21
N SER A 243 23.73 -17.28 8.55
CA SER A 243 24.70 -18.29 9.01
C SER A 243 24.15 -19.68 8.72
N LEU A 244 25.05 -20.62 8.35
CA LEU A 244 24.72 -22.05 8.26
C LEU A 244 24.27 -22.65 9.60
N ASP A 245 24.68 -22.04 10.73
CA ASP A 245 24.24 -22.47 12.06
C ASP A 245 22.72 -22.33 12.27
N ASN A 246 22.04 -21.57 11.43
CA ASN A 246 20.60 -21.36 11.49
C ASN A 246 19.79 -22.31 10.59
N VAL A 247 20.46 -23.23 9.86
CA VAL A 247 19.82 -24.02 8.81
C VAL A 247 20.30 -25.48 8.89
N SER A 248 19.39 -26.40 8.75
CA SER A 248 19.62 -27.85 8.70
C SER A 248 19.12 -28.44 7.37
N ASP A 249 19.63 -29.63 7.02
CA ASP A 249 19.15 -30.37 5.86
C ASP A 249 17.63 -30.62 5.96
N GLY A 250 16.92 -30.38 4.88
CA GLY A 250 15.45 -30.49 4.80
C GLY A 250 14.67 -29.25 5.26
N ASP A 251 15.33 -28.20 5.74
CA ASP A 251 14.64 -26.98 6.17
C ASP A 251 14.02 -26.22 4.99
N VAL A 252 12.82 -25.68 5.23
CA VAL A 252 12.09 -24.84 4.27
C VAL A 252 12.55 -23.40 4.42
N ILE A 253 13.03 -22.81 3.33
CA ILE A 253 13.57 -21.45 3.27
C ILE A 253 12.58 -20.56 2.49
N SER A 254 12.15 -19.50 3.14
CA SER A 254 11.35 -18.43 2.51
C SER A 254 11.92 -17.05 2.83
N VAL A 255 11.43 -16.03 2.15
CA VAL A 255 11.83 -14.64 2.36
C VAL A 255 10.60 -13.77 2.53
N SER A 256 10.62 -12.89 3.53
CA SER A 256 9.57 -11.89 3.68
C SER A 256 10.16 -10.51 3.87
N ILE A 257 9.53 -9.50 3.27
CA ILE A 257 9.81 -8.10 3.56
C ILE A 257 9.10 -7.75 4.86
N THR A 258 9.84 -7.24 5.84
CA THR A 258 9.31 -6.92 7.15
C THR A 258 9.31 -5.41 7.38
N GLY A 259 8.20 -4.90 7.91
CA GLY A 259 8.08 -3.52 8.38
C GLY A 259 8.53 -3.36 9.84
N SER A 260 8.15 -2.22 10.44
CA SER A 260 8.36 -1.95 11.85
C SER A 260 7.69 -3.00 12.72
N GLN A 261 8.30 -3.31 13.87
CA GLN A 261 7.82 -4.32 14.82
C GLN A 261 7.72 -5.76 14.24
N GLY A 262 8.38 -6.03 13.10
CA GLY A 262 8.40 -7.37 12.51
C GLY A 262 7.14 -7.76 11.74
N ILE A 263 6.26 -6.79 11.43
CA ILE A 263 5.06 -7.03 10.61
C ILE A 263 5.52 -7.44 9.21
N ILE A 264 4.99 -8.57 8.72
CA ILE A 264 5.24 -9.02 7.34
C ILE A 264 4.42 -8.15 6.39
N LEU A 265 5.12 -7.43 5.51
CA LEU A 265 4.52 -6.61 4.46
C LEU A 265 4.28 -7.42 3.19
N ARG A 266 5.22 -8.30 2.84
CA ARG A 266 5.13 -9.20 1.68
C ARG A 266 5.93 -10.45 1.95
N ALA A 267 5.33 -11.62 1.77
CA ALA A 267 6.03 -12.91 1.78
C ALA A 267 6.42 -13.31 0.34
N SER A 268 7.45 -14.15 0.20
CA SER A 268 7.77 -14.75 -1.10
C SER A 268 6.65 -15.68 -1.54
N ASN A 269 6.42 -15.72 -2.85
CA ASN A 269 5.44 -16.64 -3.45
C ASN A 269 5.93 -18.10 -3.42
N ASP A 270 7.24 -18.30 -3.40
CA ASP A 270 7.90 -19.60 -3.44
C ASP A 270 8.70 -19.83 -2.17
N GLU A 271 8.83 -21.11 -1.83
CA GLU A 271 9.68 -21.65 -0.77
C GLU A 271 10.66 -22.65 -1.39
N VAL A 272 11.86 -22.75 -0.82
CA VAL A 272 12.90 -23.68 -1.29
C VAL A 272 13.32 -24.58 -0.14
N ILE A 273 13.31 -25.89 -0.35
CA ILE A 273 13.86 -26.83 0.60
C ILE A 273 15.38 -26.80 0.48
N TYR A 274 16.06 -26.63 1.59
CA TYR A 274 17.52 -26.70 1.65
C TYR A 274 17.95 -28.15 1.72
N GLU A 275 18.63 -28.63 0.69
CA GLU A 275 19.29 -29.93 0.66
C GLU A 275 20.78 -29.71 0.88
N ASP A 276 21.32 -30.23 2.02
CA ASP A 276 22.73 -30.13 2.29
C ASP A 276 23.53 -31.08 1.40
N PRO A 277 24.39 -30.58 0.49
CA PRO A 277 25.13 -31.43 -0.45
C PRO A 277 26.11 -32.40 0.24
N ASP A 278 26.40 -32.22 1.53
CA ASP A 278 27.30 -33.09 2.28
C ASP A 278 26.52 -34.22 3.01
N VAL A 279 25.19 -34.20 3.02
CA VAL A 279 24.34 -35.24 3.57
C VAL A 279 24.06 -36.28 2.49
N ILE A 280 24.62 -37.48 2.65
CA ILE A 280 24.36 -38.63 1.76
C ILE A 280 23.03 -39.25 2.18
N THR A 281 21.97 -39.00 1.44
CA THR A 281 20.72 -39.75 1.55
C THR A 281 20.95 -41.14 0.97
N THR A 282 21.07 -42.14 1.84
CA THR A 282 20.95 -43.53 1.41
C THR A 282 19.48 -43.80 1.12
N GLU A 283 19.09 -43.68 -0.14
CA GLU A 283 17.83 -44.25 -0.60
C GLU A 283 17.91 -45.77 -0.33
N THR A 284 17.12 -46.23 0.61
CA THR A 284 16.90 -47.65 0.82
C THR A 284 15.98 -48.13 -0.32
N GLU A 285 16.57 -48.64 -1.41
CA GLU A 285 15.80 -49.40 -2.39
C GLU A 285 15.19 -50.60 -1.65
N GLU A 286 13.88 -50.61 -1.47
CA GLU A 286 13.17 -51.82 -1.08
C GLU A 286 13.37 -52.87 -2.17
N PRO A 287 13.74 -54.11 -1.84
CA PRO A 287 13.93 -55.14 -2.84
C PRO A 287 12.57 -55.51 -3.47
N THR A 288 12.48 -55.24 -4.75
CA THR A 288 11.34 -55.72 -5.59
C THR A 288 11.35 -57.26 -5.55
N GLU A 289 10.37 -57.88 -4.91
CA GLU A 289 10.09 -59.32 -5.05
C GLU A 289 9.79 -59.63 -6.49
N VAL A 290 10.71 -60.37 -7.10
CA VAL A 290 10.53 -60.99 -8.42
C VAL A 290 9.60 -62.20 -8.25
N ASN A 291 8.37 -62.04 -8.63
CA ASN A 291 7.44 -63.17 -8.73
C ASN A 291 7.56 -63.77 -10.13
N GLU A 292 8.32 -64.87 -10.22
CA GLU A 292 8.30 -65.78 -11.36
C GLU A 292 6.95 -66.45 -11.40
N THR A 293 6.20 -66.28 -12.49
CA THR A 293 5.16 -67.30 -12.89
C THR A 293 5.16 -67.46 -14.40
N GLU A 294 5.27 -68.71 -14.72
CA GLU A 294 5.46 -69.33 -16.01
C GLU A 294 4.46 -69.00 -17.13
N SER A 295 5.02 -69.19 -18.32
CA SER A 295 4.46 -69.27 -19.65
C SER A 295 3.14 -70.01 -19.83
N SER A 296 2.28 -69.49 -20.72
CA SER A 296 1.66 -70.32 -21.77
C SER A 296 1.19 -69.48 -22.94
N GLU A 297 1.67 -69.87 -24.09
CA GLU A 297 1.28 -69.47 -25.44
C GLU A 297 -0.20 -69.65 -25.70
N THR A 298 -0.83 -68.79 -26.48
CA THR A 298 -1.56 -69.25 -27.70
C THR A 298 -1.92 -68.03 -28.59
N GLU A 299 -1.76 -68.33 -29.85
CA GLU A 299 -1.89 -67.55 -31.07
C GLU A 299 -3.28 -67.02 -31.40
N ASN A 300 -3.23 -66.13 -32.40
CA ASN A 300 -4.20 -65.85 -33.50
C ASN A 300 -5.21 -64.73 -33.23
N SER A 301 -5.32 -63.85 -34.05
CA SER A 301 -5.35 -63.50 -35.47
C SER A 301 -6.28 -62.31 -35.67
N GLU A 302 -5.84 -61.44 -36.55
CA GLU A 302 -6.60 -60.76 -37.63
C GLU A 302 -7.91 -60.06 -37.24
N THR A 303 -8.23 -58.89 -37.64
CA THR A 303 -8.27 -58.18 -38.91
C THR A 303 -8.90 -56.78 -38.65
N ALA A 304 -8.30 -55.76 -39.12
CA ALA A 304 -8.68 -54.88 -40.22
C ALA A 304 -9.89 -53.90 -40.06
N ASN A 305 -9.56 -52.75 -40.52
CA ASN A 305 -10.39 -51.76 -41.26
C ASN A 305 -11.29 -50.84 -40.42
N SER A 306 -11.23 -49.65 -40.61
CA SER A 306 -11.14 -48.62 -41.65
C SER A 306 -12.08 -47.47 -41.31
N GLU A 307 -11.58 -46.28 -41.56
CA GLU A 307 -12.28 -45.17 -42.23
C GLU A 307 -13.51 -44.56 -41.52
N THR A 308 -13.69 -43.37 -41.49
CA THR A 308 -13.41 -42.14 -42.22
C THR A 308 -14.34 -41.02 -41.72
N THR A 309 -13.83 -39.85 -41.75
CA THR A 309 -14.45 -38.60 -42.22
C THR A 309 -15.58 -37.96 -41.42
N ASN A 310 -15.30 -36.79 -41.04
CA ASN A 310 -15.64 -35.50 -41.67
C ASN A 310 -16.80 -34.70 -41.09
N THR A 311 -16.47 -33.48 -40.88
CA THR A 311 -17.06 -32.21 -41.33
C THR A 311 -18.06 -31.52 -40.40
N GLN A 312 -17.60 -30.33 -39.97
CA GLN A 312 -18.23 -29.03 -40.24
C GLN A 312 -19.66 -28.82 -39.70
N GLU A 313 -20.02 -27.79 -39.19
CA GLU A 313 -19.95 -26.32 -39.30
C GLU A 313 -21.03 -25.71 -38.40
N ASN A 314 -20.73 -24.51 -37.95
CA ASN A 314 -21.64 -23.37 -37.78
C ASN A 314 -22.87 -23.42 -36.84
N ASN A 315 -22.80 -22.63 -35.81
CA ASN A 315 -23.43 -21.29 -35.71
C ASN A 315 -22.89 -20.57 -34.49
#